data_476a9d994db7c1bd35201fa464b1c902
#
_entry.id   476a9d994db7c1bd35201fa464b1c902
#
_cell.length_a   1.000
_cell.length_b   1.000
_cell.length_c   1.000
_cell.angle_alpha   90.00
_cell.angle_beta   90.00
_cell.angle_gamma   90.00
#
_symmetry.space_group_name_H-M   'P 1'
#
loop_
_entity.id
_entity.type
_entity.pdbx_description
1 polymer ?
#
loop_
_entity_poly.entity_id
_entity_poly.type
_entity_poly.pdbx_seq_one_letter_code
_entity_poly.pdbx_strand_id
1 'polypeptide(L)'
;MPIPPTLLAHASAPGPFPIVPFAEIVGAVLAITLGTFGVAAFHATHGRLPGFRRRSRETATVPLAVGQHGFYQTIPAGLLETRLADVAGIEEAKRELAEVIDFLRHPDKYRQVGARIPRGFLLHGPPGTGKTLLAKAISGETATNFFHTSGAAFVEKYVGVGASRIRDLFAAVRKTQGPAILFIDEIDALARVRGTDHAEHDQTLNQLLVEMDGFQTAAHPHPVIVMAATNRADALDPAILRPGRFDRQIAVDLPDAAGRETILRIHTTNKPLASDVDLPTLAQHTIGLSGAELENLCNEAAIHAAREDHIVLTADDFAYAVDRQIAGLVSHRTVHPDDLRRVAFHETGHSLLSWLNDQVIIHKISVIPHERALGYMVPMPKEERYIVGVDFLWHRLLAMLGGRAAELVFFGSSSTGAADDFDKATALAKDMIHRYGMTSWGLAAVDRLSTESLHDPISKILDQGMAVACEWMTRYRAEVEHVAETLLRQEVITWPEIQTLWANIPQGQLPAFPDANAWTYYRPAASEQPASF
;
A
#
# COMPACT_ATOMS: atom_id res chain seq x y z
N MET A 1 -11.36 20.87 -65.91
CA MET A 1 -10.70 19.65 -66.39
C MET A 1 -10.92 18.55 -65.39
N PRO A 2 -11.57 17.46 -65.80
CA PRO A 2 -11.94 16.37 -64.89
C PRO A 2 -10.82 15.38 -64.71
N ILE A 3 -10.68 14.83 -63.48
CA ILE A 3 -9.76 13.75 -63.09
C ILE A 3 -10.37 12.40 -63.52
N PRO A 4 -9.65 11.49 -64.15
CA PRO A 4 -10.18 10.18 -64.57
C PRO A 4 -10.29 9.19 -63.42
N PRO A 5 -11.24 8.27 -63.40
CA PRO A 5 -11.36 7.17 -62.46
C PRO A 5 -10.57 5.95 -62.96
N THR A 6 -9.78 5.31 -62.11
CA THR A 6 -9.51 3.85 -62.14
C THR A 6 -8.33 3.54 -61.21
N LEU A 7 -8.67 2.84 -60.12
CA LEU A 7 -7.92 1.67 -59.64
C LEU A 7 -8.62 1.14 -58.38
N LEU A 8 -9.73 0.41 -58.63
CA LEU A 8 -10.25 -0.57 -57.67
C LEU A 8 -9.41 -1.84 -57.85
N ALA A 9 -8.45 -2.08 -57.01
CA ALA A 9 -7.73 -3.35 -56.92
C ALA A 9 -8.33 -4.19 -55.80
N HIS A 10 -8.87 -5.30 -56.17
CA HIS A 10 -9.32 -6.47 -55.45
C HIS A 10 -8.71 -6.66 -54.06
N ALA A 11 -9.52 -6.48 -53.01
CA ALA A 11 -9.32 -7.11 -51.72
C ALA A 11 -10.00 -8.50 -51.80
N SER A 12 -9.22 -9.55 -51.88
CA SER A 12 -9.66 -10.93 -51.74
C SER A 12 -10.19 -11.15 -50.32
N ALA A 13 -11.44 -11.64 -50.25
CA ALA A 13 -12.07 -12.05 -48.99
C ALA A 13 -11.26 -13.17 -48.31
N PRO A 14 -11.10 -13.15 -46.98
CA PRO A 14 -10.49 -14.28 -46.28
C PRO A 14 -11.39 -15.51 -46.42
N GLY A 15 -10.79 -16.63 -46.82
CA GLY A 15 -11.45 -17.93 -46.92
C GLY A 15 -11.99 -18.42 -45.58
N PRO A 16 -12.97 -19.33 -45.61
CA PRO A 16 -13.57 -19.82 -44.36
C PRO A 16 -12.54 -20.56 -43.51
N PHE A 17 -12.51 -20.25 -42.23
CA PHE A 17 -11.72 -21.00 -41.24
C PHE A 17 -12.13 -22.48 -41.25
N PRO A 18 -11.19 -23.44 -41.15
CA PRO A 18 -11.53 -24.85 -41.10
C PRO A 18 -12.33 -25.12 -39.81
N ILE A 19 -13.58 -25.55 -39.97
CA ILE A 19 -14.42 -26.01 -38.85
C ILE A 19 -13.90 -27.39 -38.47
N VAL A 20 -13.18 -27.44 -37.34
CA VAL A 20 -12.77 -28.71 -36.72
C VAL A 20 -14.03 -29.41 -36.21
N PRO A 21 -14.31 -30.67 -36.58
CA PRO A 21 -15.49 -31.36 -36.11
C PRO A 21 -15.50 -31.47 -34.58
N PHE A 22 -16.64 -31.18 -33.96
CA PHE A 22 -16.82 -31.20 -32.50
C PHE A 22 -16.39 -32.53 -31.86
N ALA A 23 -16.47 -33.64 -32.60
CA ALA A 23 -15.99 -34.95 -32.19
C ALA A 23 -14.47 -35.03 -31.96
N GLU A 24 -13.66 -34.29 -32.71
CA GLU A 24 -12.20 -34.27 -32.52
C GLU A 24 -11.79 -33.47 -31.26
N ILE A 25 -12.53 -32.40 -30.96
CA ILE A 25 -12.30 -31.60 -29.72
C ILE A 25 -12.66 -32.44 -28.48
N VAL A 26 -13.78 -33.16 -28.52
CA VAL A 26 -14.19 -34.06 -27.43
C VAL A 26 -13.20 -35.23 -27.26
N GLY A 27 -12.69 -35.78 -28.36
CA GLY A 27 -11.67 -36.83 -28.33
C GLY A 27 -10.34 -36.36 -27.70
N ALA A 28 -9.90 -35.15 -28.03
CA ALA A 28 -8.67 -34.57 -27.47
C ALA A 28 -8.81 -34.26 -25.96
N VAL A 29 -9.96 -33.75 -25.53
CA VAL A 29 -10.22 -33.49 -24.09
C VAL A 29 -10.29 -34.81 -23.32
N LEU A 30 -10.91 -35.85 -23.85
CA LEU A 30 -10.96 -37.17 -23.20
C LEU A 30 -9.57 -37.83 -23.10
N ALA A 31 -8.73 -37.68 -24.12
CA ALA A 31 -7.37 -38.22 -24.12
C ALA A 31 -6.47 -37.52 -23.09
N ILE A 32 -6.60 -36.17 -22.92
CA ILE A 32 -5.87 -35.42 -21.94
C ILE A 32 -6.33 -35.78 -20.52
N THR A 33 -7.62 -35.93 -20.26
CA THR A 33 -8.15 -36.33 -18.95
C THR A 33 -7.78 -37.76 -18.57
N LEU A 34 -7.81 -38.70 -19.48
CA LEU A 34 -7.36 -40.09 -19.25
C LEU A 34 -5.83 -40.18 -19.06
N GLY A 35 -5.06 -39.35 -19.78
CA GLY A 35 -3.60 -39.26 -19.61
C GLY A 35 -3.19 -38.72 -18.22
N THR A 36 -3.87 -37.70 -17.72
CA THR A 36 -3.61 -37.15 -16.38
C THR A 36 -4.00 -38.12 -15.26
N PHE A 37 -5.10 -38.88 -15.43
CA PHE A 37 -5.48 -39.95 -14.49
C PHE A 37 -4.50 -41.13 -14.52
N GLY A 38 -3.97 -41.49 -15.71
CA GLY A 38 -2.96 -42.56 -15.87
C GLY A 38 -1.64 -42.21 -15.20
N VAL A 39 -1.17 -40.97 -15.32
CA VAL A 39 0.07 -40.48 -14.66
C VAL A 39 -0.09 -40.42 -13.14
N ALA A 40 -1.24 -39.98 -12.64
CA ALA A 40 -1.53 -39.98 -11.21
C ALA A 40 -1.58 -41.38 -10.60
N ALA A 41 -2.17 -42.36 -11.30
CA ALA A 41 -2.23 -43.74 -10.90
C ALA A 41 -0.85 -44.45 -10.95
N PHE A 42 -0.02 -44.13 -11.95
CA PHE A 42 1.35 -44.64 -12.06
C PHE A 42 2.26 -44.13 -10.94
N HIS A 43 2.13 -42.85 -10.55
CA HIS A 43 2.87 -42.31 -9.39
C HIS A 43 2.40 -42.89 -8.05
N ALA A 44 1.15 -43.30 -7.92
CA ALA A 44 0.63 -43.92 -6.70
C ALA A 44 1.11 -45.36 -6.48
N THR A 45 1.47 -46.10 -7.56
CA THR A 45 1.77 -47.52 -7.48
C THR A 45 3.26 -47.89 -7.58
N HIS A 46 4.14 -47.03 -8.10
CA HIS A 46 5.52 -47.41 -8.46
C HIS A 46 6.64 -46.49 -7.92
N GLY A 47 6.35 -45.58 -6.99
CA GLY A 47 7.32 -44.63 -6.48
C GLY A 47 8.03 -44.99 -5.17
N ARG A 48 8.86 -46.05 -5.14
CA ARG A 48 9.87 -46.21 -4.07
C ARG A 48 11.26 -46.13 -4.66
N LEU A 49 11.89 -44.98 -4.59
CA LEU A 49 13.33 -44.80 -4.64
C LEU A 49 13.88 -44.66 -3.23
N PRO A 50 14.91 -45.43 -2.82
CA PRO A 50 15.49 -45.32 -1.49
C PRO A 50 16.54 -44.22 -1.42
N GLY A 51 16.46 -43.40 -0.41
CA GLY A 51 17.59 -42.65 0.12
C GLY A 51 17.73 -41.18 -0.20
N PHE A 52 16.86 -40.35 0.37
CA PHE A 52 17.24 -39.04 0.88
C PHE A 52 16.34 -38.74 2.08
N ARG A 53 16.83 -38.94 3.29
CA ARG A 53 16.18 -38.47 4.52
C ARG A 53 16.34 -36.94 4.58
N ARG A 54 15.54 -36.22 3.84
CA ARG A 54 15.18 -34.83 4.19
C ARG A 54 14.25 -34.93 5.40
N ARG A 55 14.71 -34.48 6.55
CA ARG A 55 13.83 -34.07 7.65
C ARG A 55 13.03 -32.87 7.17
N SER A 56 12.01 -33.09 6.35
CA SER A 56 10.90 -32.19 6.25
C SER A 56 10.25 -32.20 7.63
N ARG A 57 10.35 -31.08 8.37
CA ARG A 57 9.33 -30.75 9.35
C ARG A 57 8.02 -30.83 8.56
N GLU A 58 7.26 -31.89 8.75
CA GLU A 58 5.86 -31.93 8.40
C GLU A 58 5.25 -30.73 9.12
N THR A 59 4.98 -29.67 8.39
CA THR A 59 3.95 -28.72 8.78
C THR A 59 2.70 -29.58 8.86
N ALA A 60 2.34 -29.96 10.07
CA ALA A 60 1.06 -30.57 10.35
C ALA A 60 0.04 -29.57 9.80
N THR A 61 -0.54 -29.87 8.66
CA THR A 61 -1.74 -29.20 8.15
C THR A 61 -2.81 -29.49 9.18
N VAL A 62 -2.94 -28.57 10.15
CA VAL A 62 -4.04 -28.55 11.09
C VAL A 62 -5.29 -28.53 10.23
N PRO A 63 -6.22 -29.51 10.36
CA PRO A 63 -7.45 -29.45 9.63
C PRO A 63 -8.19 -28.20 10.11
N LEU A 64 -8.21 -27.16 9.28
CA LEU A 64 -9.07 -26.00 9.48
C LEU A 64 -10.50 -26.53 9.47
N ALA A 65 -11.13 -26.54 10.64
CA ALA A 65 -12.55 -26.85 10.74
C ALA A 65 -13.31 -25.67 10.10
N VAL A 66 -13.65 -25.84 8.82
CA VAL A 66 -14.53 -24.92 8.11
C VAL A 66 -15.92 -25.08 8.70
N GLY A 67 -16.55 -23.99 9.15
CA GLY A 67 -17.92 -24.04 9.70
C GLY A 67 -18.91 -24.63 8.69
N GLN A 68 -20.05 -25.09 9.16
CA GLN A 68 -21.04 -25.84 8.35
C GLN A 68 -21.50 -25.12 7.08
N HIS A 69 -21.29 -23.82 6.96
CA HIS A 69 -21.68 -23.01 5.80
C HIS A 69 -20.52 -22.49 4.95
N GLY A 70 -19.27 -22.82 5.29
CA GLY A 70 -18.09 -22.47 4.48
C GLY A 70 -17.67 -20.99 4.45
N PHE A 71 -18.33 -20.11 5.25
CA PHE A 71 -18.10 -18.65 5.23
C PHE A 71 -17.23 -18.13 6.39
N TYR A 72 -16.85 -18.99 7.33
CA TYR A 72 -15.89 -18.66 8.38
C TYR A 72 -14.96 -19.83 8.68
N GLN A 73 -13.78 -19.52 9.21
CA GLN A 73 -12.78 -20.48 9.65
C GLN A 73 -12.69 -20.48 11.16
N THR A 74 -12.47 -21.66 11.76
CA THR A 74 -12.23 -21.79 13.20
C THR A 74 -10.89 -22.46 13.43
N ILE A 75 -10.05 -21.84 14.24
CA ILE A 75 -8.78 -22.40 14.70
C ILE A 75 -8.91 -22.63 16.20
N PRO A 76 -8.87 -23.87 16.67
CA PRO A 76 -8.94 -24.21 18.07
C PRO A 76 -7.82 -23.59 18.91
N ALA A 77 -8.11 -23.38 20.19
CA ALA A 77 -7.16 -22.84 21.15
C ALA A 77 -5.81 -23.60 21.15
N GLY A 78 -4.72 -22.84 21.17
CA GLY A 78 -3.35 -23.38 21.22
C GLY A 78 -2.77 -23.88 19.89
N LEU A 79 -3.53 -23.85 18.79
CA LEU A 79 -3.04 -24.27 17.47
C LEU A 79 -2.43 -23.12 16.65
N LEU A 80 -2.67 -21.87 17.02
CA LEU A 80 -1.99 -20.71 16.42
C LEU A 80 -0.56 -20.61 16.96
N GLU A 81 0.40 -20.73 16.06
CA GLU A 81 1.83 -20.57 16.38
C GLU A 81 2.26 -19.11 16.39
N THR A 82 1.53 -18.23 15.69
CA THR A 82 1.82 -16.79 15.61
C THR A 82 1.80 -16.14 16.99
N ARG A 83 2.84 -15.38 17.31
CA ARG A 83 3.01 -14.65 18.57
C ARG A 83 3.21 -13.16 18.34
N LEU A 84 3.13 -12.34 19.38
CA LEU A 84 3.41 -10.91 19.29
C LEU A 84 4.84 -10.60 18.87
N ALA A 85 5.78 -11.52 19.08
CA ALA A 85 7.15 -11.40 18.61
C ALA A 85 7.29 -11.47 17.08
N ASP A 86 6.32 -12.10 16.41
CA ASP A 86 6.29 -12.22 14.93
C ASP A 86 5.68 -10.97 14.27
N VAL A 87 5.17 -10.06 15.07
CA VAL A 87 4.57 -8.79 14.62
C VAL A 87 5.51 -7.65 14.98
N ALA A 88 5.88 -6.81 14.02
CA ALA A 88 6.78 -5.68 14.25
C ALA A 88 6.24 -4.39 13.60
N GLY A 89 6.78 -3.24 14.04
CA GLY A 89 6.47 -1.93 13.46
C GLY A 89 5.13 -1.33 13.87
N ILE A 90 4.44 -1.93 14.87
CA ILE A 90 3.14 -1.46 15.37
C ILE A 90 3.09 -1.51 16.90
N GLU A 91 4.16 -1.00 17.54
CA GLU A 91 4.34 -1.13 18.98
C GLU A 91 3.26 -0.39 19.81
N GLU A 92 2.67 0.68 19.28
CA GLU A 92 1.56 1.40 19.92
C GLU A 92 0.29 0.54 19.95
N ALA A 93 -0.06 -0.06 18.82
CA ALA A 93 -1.19 -1.00 18.75
C ALA A 93 -1.00 -2.21 19.67
N LYS A 94 0.23 -2.74 19.77
CA LYS A 94 0.56 -3.83 20.71
C LYS A 94 0.36 -3.41 22.16
N ARG A 95 0.77 -2.18 22.53
CA ARG A 95 0.58 -1.65 23.89
C ARG A 95 -0.88 -1.51 24.27
N GLU A 96 -1.71 -0.98 23.38
CA GLU A 96 -3.16 -0.89 23.61
C GLU A 96 -3.82 -2.27 23.76
N LEU A 97 -3.37 -3.24 22.98
CA LEU A 97 -3.90 -4.61 23.03
C LEU A 97 -3.35 -5.46 24.18
N ALA A 98 -2.32 -5.00 24.89
CA ALA A 98 -1.80 -5.68 26.06
C ALA A 98 -2.88 -5.84 27.16
N GLU A 99 -3.80 -4.86 27.31
CA GLU A 99 -4.93 -4.96 28.22
C GLU A 99 -5.89 -6.10 27.84
N VAL A 100 -6.10 -6.32 26.54
CA VAL A 100 -6.93 -7.41 26.02
C VAL A 100 -6.33 -8.76 26.35
N ILE A 101 -5.01 -8.87 26.20
CA ILE A 101 -4.25 -10.09 26.50
C ILE A 101 -4.32 -10.40 28.00
N ASP A 102 -4.10 -9.40 28.87
CA ASP A 102 -4.19 -9.59 30.32
C ASP A 102 -5.61 -10.01 30.73
N PHE A 103 -6.64 -9.42 30.13
CA PHE A 103 -8.03 -9.80 30.36
C PHE A 103 -8.33 -11.25 29.95
N LEU A 104 -7.91 -11.64 28.75
CA LEU A 104 -8.15 -13.00 28.26
C LEU A 104 -7.43 -14.05 29.12
N ARG A 105 -6.27 -13.69 29.69
CA ARG A 105 -5.49 -14.55 30.61
C ARG A 105 -6.03 -14.58 32.04
N HIS A 106 -6.51 -13.41 32.53
CA HIS A 106 -6.90 -13.23 33.94
C HIS A 106 -8.28 -12.57 34.09
N PRO A 107 -9.36 -13.15 33.55
CA PRO A 107 -10.69 -12.52 33.53
C PRO A 107 -11.24 -12.27 34.94
N ASP A 108 -10.89 -13.09 35.91
CA ASP A 108 -11.41 -12.99 37.27
C ASP A 108 -10.88 -11.74 38.02
N LYS A 109 -9.66 -11.29 37.74
CA LYS A 109 -9.06 -10.05 38.24
C LYS A 109 -9.96 -8.85 37.94
N TYR A 110 -10.48 -8.79 36.73
CA TYR A 110 -11.35 -7.69 36.28
C TYR A 110 -12.77 -7.79 36.82
N ARG A 111 -13.29 -9.03 36.93
CA ARG A 111 -14.62 -9.27 37.54
C ARG A 111 -14.65 -8.86 39.01
N GLN A 112 -13.59 -9.11 39.79
CA GLN A 112 -13.53 -8.78 41.22
C GLN A 112 -13.63 -7.27 41.48
N VAL A 113 -13.13 -6.43 40.61
CA VAL A 113 -13.21 -4.96 40.74
C VAL A 113 -14.43 -4.35 40.00
N GLY A 114 -15.28 -5.19 39.37
CA GLY A 114 -16.46 -4.73 38.64
C GLY A 114 -16.12 -4.04 37.31
N ALA A 115 -14.93 -4.22 36.78
CA ALA A 115 -14.51 -3.60 35.52
C ALA A 115 -15.31 -4.19 34.34
N ARG A 116 -15.82 -3.30 33.50
CA ARG A 116 -16.42 -3.65 32.20
C ARG A 116 -15.34 -3.53 31.12
N ILE A 117 -14.96 -4.64 30.53
CA ILE A 117 -13.97 -4.64 29.48
C ILE A 117 -14.62 -4.43 28.14
N PRO A 118 -14.04 -3.57 27.28
CA PRO A 118 -14.47 -3.44 25.90
C PRO A 118 -14.44 -4.80 25.21
N ARG A 119 -15.51 -5.13 24.50
CA ARG A 119 -15.62 -6.40 23.76
C ARG A 119 -15.46 -6.24 22.27
N GLY A 120 -15.49 -5.01 21.77
CA GLY A 120 -15.36 -4.69 20.38
C GLY A 120 -14.14 -3.81 20.11
N PHE A 121 -13.24 -4.30 19.28
CA PHE A 121 -12.02 -3.60 18.86
C PHE A 121 -12.01 -3.45 17.35
N LEU A 122 -11.83 -2.22 16.87
CA LEU A 122 -11.68 -1.91 15.45
C LEU A 122 -10.20 -1.60 15.16
N LEU A 123 -9.56 -2.45 14.37
CA LEU A 123 -8.23 -2.20 13.83
C LEU A 123 -8.38 -1.45 12.50
N HIS A 124 -7.86 -0.24 12.40
CA HIS A 124 -7.96 0.55 11.19
C HIS A 124 -6.59 1.07 10.74
N GLY A 125 -6.40 1.25 9.43
CA GLY A 125 -5.15 1.74 8.86
C GLY A 125 -4.91 1.22 7.45
N PRO A 126 -3.79 1.61 6.82
CA PRO A 126 -3.47 1.22 5.45
C PRO A 126 -3.44 -0.29 5.23
N PRO A 127 -3.63 -0.78 3.99
CA PRO A 127 -3.50 -2.21 3.70
C PRO A 127 -2.08 -2.70 3.94
N GLY A 128 -1.92 -3.98 4.27
CA GLY A 128 -0.60 -4.60 4.46
C GLY A 128 0.10 -4.26 5.78
N THR A 129 -0.52 -3.51 6.71
CA THR A 129 0.10 -3.12 8.00
C THR A 129 0.04 -4.20 9.07
N GLY A 130 -0.49 -5.40 8.77
CA GLY A 130 -0.48 -6.53 9.70
C GLY A 130 -1.71 -6.64 10.61
N LYS A 131 -2.84 -5.97 10.33
CA LYS A 131 -4.07 -6.02 11.14
C LYS A 131 -4.54 -7.45 11.42
N THR A 132 -4.64 -8.27 10.39
CA THR A 132 -5.03 -9.68 10.49
C THR A 132 -3.99 -10.51 11.25
N LEU A 133 -2.69 -10.23 11.02
CA LEU A 133 -1.59 -10.89 11.71
C LEU A 133 -1.62 -10.58 13.22
N LEU A 134 -1.89 -9.33 13.59
CA LEU A 134 -2.01 -8.88 14.97
C LEU A 134 -3.14 -9.61 15.71
N ALA A 135 -4.32 -9.74 15.10
CA ALA A 135 -5.43 -10.49 15.68
C ALA A 135 -5.09 -11.97 15.90
N LYS A 136 -4.39 -12.60 14.94
CA LYS A 136 -3.88 -13.97 15.08
C LYS A 136 -2.84 -14.08 16.19
N ALA A 137 -1.93 -13.10 16.29
CA ALA A 137 -0.88 -13.08 17.31
C ALA A 137 -1.47 -12.99 18.73
N ILE A 138 -2.51 -12.18 18.94
CA ILE A 138 -3.21 -12.08 20.21
C ILE A 138 -3.84 -13.43 20.58
N SER A 139 -4.52 -14.07 19.64
CA SER A 139 -5.12 -15.38 19.87
C SER A 139 -4.06 -16.46 20.17
N GLY A 140 -2.95 -16.45 19.44
CA GLY A 140 -1.83 -17.33 19.71
C GLY A 140 -1.20 -17.10 21.08
N GLU A 141 -1.00 -15.82 21.46
CA GLU A 141 -0.41 -15.41 22.74
C GLU A 141 -1.29 -15.79 23.94
N THR A 142 -2.61 -15.78 23.76
CA THR A 142 -3.60 -16.07 24.81
C THR A 142 -4.14 -17.50 24.75
N ALA A 143 -3.73 -18.30 23.77
CA ALA A 143 -4.21 -19.64 23.52
C ALA A 143 -5.77 -19.72 23.50
N THR A 144 -6.40 -18.79 22.80
CA THR A 144 -7.86 -18.67 22.64
C THR A 144 -8.35 -19.34 21.35
N ASN A 145 -9.63 -19.65 21.27
CA ASN A 145 -10.25 -20.06 20.02
C ASN A 145 -10.35 -18.87 19.07
N PHE A 146 -9.97 -19.03 17.82
CA PHE A 146 -9.95 -17.98 16.81
C PHE A 146 -10.95 -18.26 15.70
N PHE A 147 -11.96 -17.39 15.58
CA PHE A 147 -12.93 -17.39 14.49
C PHE A 147 -12.57 -16.28 13.52
N HIS A 148 -12.41 -16.62 12.24
CA HIS A 148 -12.04 -15.67 11.19
C HIS A 148 -13.06 -15.68 10.06
N THR A 149 -13.51 -14.50 9.66
CA THR A 149 -14.39 -14.28 8.51
C THR A 149 -14.05 -12.96 7.84
N SER A 150 -14.48 -12.77 6.59
CA SER A 150 -14.43 -11.47 5.90
C SER A 150 -15.83 -10.83 5.90
N GLY A 151 -15.90 -9.51 6.01
CA GLY A 151 -17.13 -8.74 5.84
C GLY A 151 -17.81 -9.02 4.49
N ALA A 152 -17.02 -9.25 3.45
CA ALA A 152 -17.54 -9.63 2.14
C ALA A 152 -18.32 -10.96 2.12
N ALA A 153 -18.05 -11.88 3.05
CA ALA A 153 -18.75 -13.15 3.14
C ALA A 153 -20.24 -13.01 3.56
N PHE A 154 -20.62 -11.84 4.06
CA PHE A 154 -22.00 -11.53 4.44
C PHE A 154 -22.78 -10.75 3.37
N VAL A 155 -22.09 -10.32 2.31
CA VAL A 155 -22.71 -9.59 1.20
C VAL A 155 -23.20 -10.61 0.17
N GLU A 156 -24.51 -10.69 0.00
CA GLU A 156 -25.15 -11.64 -0.93
C GLU A 156 -26.28 -10.95 -1.72
N LYS A 157 -26.64 -11.54 -2.85
CA LYS A 157 -27.75 -11.02 -3.69
C LYS A 157 -29.14 -11.30 -3.11
N TYR A 158 -29.27 -12.28 -2.22
CA TYR A 158 -30.56 -12.72 -1.68
C TYR A 158 -30.80 -12.15 -0.29
N VAL A 159 -31.93 -11.47 -0.14
CA VAL A 159 -32.32 -10.81 1.11
C VAL A 159 -32.37 -11.80 2.27
N GLY A 160 -31.72 -11.43 3.38
CA GLY A 160 -31.72 -12.19 4.63
C GLY A 160 -30.66 -13.27 4.77
N VAL A 161 -29.91 -13.62 3.71
CA VAL A 161 -28.85 -14.63 3.78
C VAL A 161 -27.68 -14.11 4.63
N GLY A 162 -27.24 -12.86 4.40
CA GLY A 162 -26.18 -12.23 5.19
C GLY A 162 -26.53 -12.17 6.69
N ALA A 163 -27.75 -11.74 7.02
CA ALA A 163 -28.24 -11.71 8.39
C ALA A 163 -28.31 -13.11 9.04
N SER A 164 -28.65 -14.16 8.28
CA SER A 164 -28.63 -15.54 8.78
C SER A 164 -27.20 -15.99 9.08
N ARG A 165 -26.24 -15.73 8.19
CA ARG A 165 -24.82 -16.07 8.39
C ARG A 165 -24.26 -15.40 9.66
N ILE A 166 -24.60 -14.14 9.91
CA ILE A 166 -24.18 -13.44 11.14
C ILE A 166 -24.72 -14.17 12.37
N ARG A 167 -26.04 -14.51 12.40
CA ARG A 167 -26.61 -15.26 13.52
C ARG A 167 -25.92 -16.61 13.75
N ASP A 168 -25.65 -17.35 12.66
CA ASP A 168 -25.01 -18.66 12.72
C ASP A 168 -23.57 -18.56 13.25
N LEU A 169 -22.81 -17.56 12.80
CA LEU A 169 -21.45 -17.30 13.28
C LEU A 169 -21.45 -16.97 14.78
N PHE A 170 -22.28 -16.02 15.21
CA PHE A 170 -22.36 -15.64 16.62
C PHE A 170 -22.90 -16.78 17.50
N ALA A 171 -23.79 -17.61 16.98
CA ALA A 171 -24.25 -18.81 17.66
C ALA A 171 -23.13 -19.86 17.81
N ALA A 172 -22.27 -20.01 16.81
CA ALA A 172 -21.10 -20.88 16.88
C ALA A 172 -20.09 -20.39 17.93
N VAL A 173 -19.80 -19.10 17.95
CA VAL A 173 -18.91 -18.48 18.96
C VAL A 173 -19.46 -18.67 20.38
N ARG A 174 -20.79 -18.49 20.57
CA ARG A 174 -21.44 -18.71 21.89
C ARG A 174 -21.35 -20.16 22.38
N LYS A 175 -21.34 -21.12 21.48
CA LYS A 175 -21.28 -22.56 21.83
C LYS A 175 -19.85 -23.04 22.13
N THR A 176 -18.85 -22.22 21.81
CA THR A 176 -17.44 -22.61 21.99
C THR A 176 -17.08 -22.65 23.46
N GLN A 177 -16.37 -23.71 23.84
CA GLN A 177 -15.81 -23.83 25.19
C GLN A 177 -14.47 -23.10 25.30
N GLY A 178 -14.32 -22.28 26.34
CA GLY A 178 -13.12 -21.47 26.56
C GLY A 178 -13.22 -20.06 25.94
N PRO A 179 -12.21 -19.23 26.20
CA PRO A 179 -12.13 -17.88 25.64
C PRO A 179 -12.01 -17.90 24.12
N ALA A 180 -12.59 -16.89 23.46
CA ALA A 180 -12.61 -16.83 22.01
C ALA A 180 -12.39 -15.40 21.50
N ILE A 181 -11.75 -15.31 20.32
CA ILE A 181 -11.65 -14.10 19.52
C ILE A 181 -12.42 -14.34 18.22
N LEU A 182 -13.39 -13.47 17.94
CA LEU A 182 -14.06 -13.38 16.63
C LEU A 182 -13.42 -12.24 15.85
N PHE A 183 -12.80 -12.55 14.73
CA PHE A 183 -12.15 -11.57 13.85
C PHE A 183 -12.91 -11.45 12.53
N ILE A 184 -13.35 -10.22 12.21
CA ILE A 184 -14.06 -9.86 10.97
C ILE A 184 -13.15 -8.96 10.16
N ASP A 185 -12.55 -9.49 9.11
CA ASP A 185 -11.70 -8.71 8.20
C ASP A 185 -12.55 -7.93 7.19
N GLU A 186 -12.02 -6.81 6.69
CA GLU A 186 -12.69 -5.97 5.68
C GLU A 186 -14.14 -5.63 6.05
N ILE A 187 -14.37 -5.19 7.28
CA ILE A 187 -15.73 -4.91 7.77
C ILE A 187 -16.42 -3.78 6.99
N ASP A 188 -15.66 -2.93 6.30
CA ASP A 188 -16.17 -1.87 5.43
C ASP A 188 -16.95 -2.43 4.22
N ALA A 189 -16.77 -3.68 3.84
CA ALA A 189 -17.62 -4.33 2.84
C ALA A 189 -19.08 -4.44 3.30
N LEU A 190 -19.30 -4.62 4.62
CA LEU A 190 -20.63 -4.78 5.24
C LEU A 190 -21.16 -3.48 5.84
N ALA A 191 -20.28 -2.64 6.39
CA ALA A 191 -20.64 -1.57 7.32
C ALA A 191 -20.50 -0.17 6.72
N ARG A 192 -20.75 -0.01 5.42
CA ARG A 192 -20.70 1.31 4.74
C ARG A 192 -21.83 2.22 5.20
N VAL A 193 -21.59 3.53 5.11
CA VAL A 193 -22.61 4.56 5.34
C VAL A 193 -23.83 4.28 4.47
N ARG A 194 -25.02 4.36 5.07
CA ARG A 194 -26.31 4.02 4.45
C ARG A 194 -26.57 4.82 3.18
N GLY A 195 -26.92 4.12 2.10
CA GLY A 195 -27.29 4.71 0.81
C GLY A 195 -28.69 4.22 0.39
N THR A 196 -29.29 4.88 -0.59
CA THR A 196 -30.68 4.66 -1.02
C THR A 196 -30.96 3.33 -1.72
N ASP A 197 -29.93 2.53 -2.08
CA ASP A 197 -30.09 1.40 -3.00
C ASP A 197 -29.83 -0.01 -2.42
N HIS A 198 -29.58 -0.17 -1.10
CA HIS A 198 -29.14 -1.47 -0.57
C HIS A 198 -29.82 -1.86 0.75
N ALA A 199 -31.12 -2.10 0.73
CA ALA A 199 -31.90 -2.56 1.91
C ALA A 199 -31.35 -3.85 2.55
N GLU A 200 -30.64 -4.69 1.79
CA GLU A 200 -30.03 -5.92 2.27
C GLU A 200 -28.79 -5.65 3.15
N HIS A 201 -27.93 -4.71 2.73
CA HIS A 201 -26.76 -4.30 3.52
C HIS A 201 -27.19 -3.74 4.87
N ASP A 202 -28.24 -2.89 4.88
CA ASP A 202 -28.77 -2.31 6.11
C ASP A 202 -29.34 -3.40 7.04
N GLN A 203 -30.01 -4.41 6.49
CA GLN A 203 -30.55 -5.53 7.30
C GLN A 203 -29.42 -6.36 7.90
N THR A 204 -28.39 -6.65 7.13
CA THR A 204 -27.23 -7.43 7.56
C THR A 204 -26.42 -6.67 8.61
N LEU A 205 -26.16 -5.38 8.39
CA LEU A 205 -25.53 -4.51 9.37
C LEU A 205 -26.33 -4.44 10.68
N ASN A 206 -27.64 -4.21 10.59
CA ASN A 206 -28.51 -4.18 11.77
C ASN A 206 -28.46 -5.50 12.55
N GLN A 207 -28.39 -6.66 11.86
CA GLN A 207 -28.24 -7.95 12.53
C GLN A 207 -26.90 -8.05 13.26
N LEU A 208 -25.78 -7.57 12.66
CA LEU A 208 -24.48 -7.52 13.33
C LEU A 208 -24.56 -6.68 14.62
N LEU A 209 -25.17 -5.50 14.54
CA LEU A 209 -25.34 -4.62 15.70
C LEU A 209 -26.16 -5.29 16.82
N VAL A 210 -27.25 -5.98 16.46
CA VAL A 210 -28.08 -6.73 17.42
C VAL A 210 -27.29 -7.86 18.09
N GLU A 211 -26.50 -8.61 17.32
CA GLU A 211 -25.68 -9.68 17.87
C GLU A 211 -24.60 -9.15 18.81
N MET A 212 -23.96 -8.03 18.47
CA MET A 212 -22.97 -7.37 19.33
C MET A 212 -23.59 -6.85 20.62
N ASP A 213 -24.72 -6.17 20.54
CA ASP A 213 -25.47 -5.71 21.73
C ASP A 213 -25.91 -6.90 22.62
N GLY A 214 -26.35 -8.01 22.01
CA GLY A 214 -26.70 -9.24 22.68
C GLY A 214 -25.52 -9.93 23.38
N PHE A 215 -24.31 -9.80 22.87
CA PHE A 215 -23.11 -10.30 23.55
C PHE A 215 -22.78 -9.58 24.85
N GLN A 216 -23.20 -8.31 24.99
CA GLN A 216 -22.97 -7.55 26.22
C GLN A 216 -23.89 -7.97 27.37
N THR A 217 -25.09 -8.36 27.03
CA THR A 217 -26.14 -8.69 28.02
C THR A 217 -26.15 -10.15 28.45
N ALA A 218 -25.65 -11.05 27.60
CA ALA A 218 -25.59 -12.47 27.90
C ALA A 218 -24.43 -12.81 28.86
N ALA A 219 -24.72 -13.51 29.95
CA ALA A 219 -23.72 -14.09 30.86
C ALA A 219 -23.02 -15.26 30.14
N HIS A 220 -21.93 -14.95 29.43
CA HIS A 220 -21.07 -16.01 28.88
C HIS A 220 -20.12 -16.53 29.96
N PRO A 221 -19.96 -17.87 30.07
CA PRO A 221 -19.04 -18.45 31.03
C PRO A 221 -17.57 -18.09 30.74
N HIS A 222 -17.25 -17.83 29.47
CA HIS A 222 -15.90 -17.48 29.00
C HIS A 222 -15.89 -16.11 28.30
N PRO A 223 -14.78 -15.36 28.37
CA PRO A 223 -14.64 -14.08 27.68
C PRO A 223 -14.62 -14.27 26.16
N VAL A 224 -15.37 -13.43 25.45
CA VAL A 224 -15.36 -13.32 23.99
C VAL A 224 -15.02 -11.90 23.60
N ILE A 225 -14.05 -11.75 22.71
CA ILE A 225 -13.63 -10.47 22.10
C ILE A 225 -14.01 -10.49 20.63
N VAL A 226 -14.67 -9.46 20.16
CA VAL A 226 -14.96 -9.24 18.74
C VAL A 226 -13.97 -8.20 18.21
N MET A 227 -13.18 -8.58 17.25
CA MET A 227 -12.23 -7.68 16.58
C MET A 227 -12.64 -7.53 15.12
N ALA A 228 -12.55 -6.32 14.59
CA ALA A 228 -12.76 -6.08 13.18
C ALA A 228 -11.57 -5.33 12.58
N ALA A 229 -11.34 -5.50 11.29
CA ALA A 229 -10.34 -4.74 10.56
C ALA A 229 -10.95 -4.00 9.37
N THR A 230 -10.45 -2.79 9.10
CA THR A 230 -10.82 -2.01 7.92
C THR A 230 -9.63 -1.21 7.41
N ASN A 231 -9.60 -0.98 6.09
CA ASN A 231 -8.69 -0.05 5.47
C ASN A 231 -9.33 1.36 5.30
N ARG A 232 -10.64 1.49 5.59
CA ARG A 232 -11.42 2.70 5.35
C ARG A 232 -12.34 3.02 6.52
N ALA A 233 -11.74 3.50 7.62
CA ALA A 233 -12.51 3.88 8.81
C ALA A 233 -13.52 5.02 8.54
N ASP A 234 -13.19 5.90 7.58
CA ASP A 234 -14.03 7.01 7.10
C ASP A 234 -15.34 6.56 6.43
N ALA A 235 -15.35 5.36 5.86
CA ALA A 235 -16.50 4.81 5.14
C ALA A 235 -17.49 4.06 6.04
N LEU A 236 -17.20 3.89 7.34
CA LEU A 236 -18.02 3.09 8.25
C LEU A 236 -19.25 3.87 8.75
N ASP A 237 -20.38 3.17 8.90
CA ASP A 237 -21.58 3.71 9.56
C ASP A 237 -21.25 4.06 11.03
N PRO A 238 -21.48 5.31 11.48
CA PRO A 238 -21.22 5.71 12.85
C PRO A 238 -21.92 4.87 13.93
N ALA A 239 -22.98 4.15 13.57
CA ALA A 239 -23.69 3.26 14.48
C ALA A 239 -22.82 2.10 14.97
N ILE A 240 -21.83 1.67 14.18
CA ILE A 240 -20.94 0.56 14.54
C ILE A 240 -19.90 0.97 15.60
N LEU A 241 -19.57 2.27 15.67
CA LEU A 241 -18.58 2.86 16.57
C LEU A 241 -19.17 3.30 17.91
N ARG A 242 -20.49 3.06 18.14
CA ARG A 242 -21.14 3.44 19.39
C ARG A 242 -20.65 2.58 20.55
N PRO A 243 -20.63 3.16 21.79
CA PRO A 243 -20.29 2.41 23.00
C PRO A 243 -21.06 1.08 23.10
N GLY A 244 -20.33 0.03 23.39
CA GLY A 244 -20.87 -1.31 23.45
C GLY A 244 -20.73 -2.14 22.18
N ARG A 245 -20.20 -1.57 21.11
CA ARG A 245 -19.95 -2.24 19.83
C ARG A 245 -18.43 -2.21 19.56
N PHE A 246 -17.97 -1.55 18.49
CA PHE A 246 -16.53 -1.31 18.29
C PHE A 246 -16.14 0.02 18.94
N ASP A 247 -16.17 0.05 20.25
CA ASP A 247 -15.94 1.25 21.05
C ASP A 247 -14.45 1.55 21.27
N ARG A 248 -13.56 0.59 21.02
CA ARG A 248 -12.11 0.78 20.97
C ARG A 248 -11.62 0.75 19.54
N GLN A 249 -11.06 1.86 19.10
CA GLN A 249 -10.46 2.01 17.77
C GLN A 249 -8.94 2.09 17.93
N ILE A 250 -8.24 1.20 17.22
CA ILE A 250 -6.79 1.08 17.30
C ILE A 250 -6.22 1.34 15.91
N ALA A 251 -5.43 2.39 15.79
CA ALA A 251 -4.71 2.69 14.56
C ALA A 251 -3.56 1.69 14.37
N VAL A 252 -3.47 1.12 13.18
CA VAL A 252 -2.37 0.24 12.74
C VAL A 252 -1.75 0.91 11.53
N ASP A 253 -0.87 1.87 11.79
CA ASP A 253 -0.26 2.72 10.78
C ASP A 253 0.91 2.02 10.07
N LEU A 254 1.48 2.70 9.07
CA LEU A 254 2.69 2.25 8.42
C LEU A 254 3.85 2.27 9.44
N PRO A 255 4.80 1.30 9.33
CA PRO A 255 5.92 1.22 10.25
C PRO A 255 6.88 2.40 10.07
N ASP A 256 7.41 2.92 11.17
CA ASP A 256 8.54 3.85 11.18
C ASP A 256 9.85 3.15 10.78
N ALA A 257 10.96 3.88 10.69
CA ALA A 257 12.26 3.33 10.28
C ALA A 257 12.70 2.13 11.14
N ALA A 258 12.52 2.21 12.46
CA ALA A 258 12.87 1.13 13.38
C ALA A 258 11.97 -0.09 13.21
N GLY A 259 10.68 0.16 12.98
CA GLY A 259 9.70 -0.87 12.66
C GLY A 259 10.01 -1.57 11.35
N ARG A 260 10.37 -0.84 10.29
CA ARG A 260 10.76 -1.42 9.01
C ARG A 260 12.04 -2.24 9.11
N GLU A 261 13.04 -1.77 9.84
CA GLU A 261 14.25 -2.56 10.10
C GLU A 261 13.90 -3.88 10.80
N THR A 262 13.03 -3.83 11.82
CA THR A 262 12.62 -5.05 12.55
C THR A 262 11.84 -6.00 11.65
N ILE A 263 10.95 -5.50 10.79
CA ILE A 263 10.21 -6.29 9.81
C ILE A 263 11.17 -6.94 8.80
N LEU A 264 12.09 -6.18 8.23
CA LEU A 264 13.11 -6.69 7.32
C LEU A 264 13.94 -7.79 7.99
N ARG A 265 14.33 -7.60 9.24
CA ARG A 265 15.07 -8.61 10.02
C ARG A 265 14.28 -9.89 10.21
N ILE A 266 12.98 -9.80 10.51
CA ILE A 266 12.09 -10.98 10.62
C ILE A 266 12.03 -11.74 9.29
N HIS A 267 11.80 -11.04 8.17
CA HIS A 267 11.64 -11.67 6.85
C HIS A 267 12.95 -12.13 6.21
N THR A 268 14.09 -11.73 6.77
CA THR A 268 15.42 -12.21 6.35
C THR A 268 16.03 -13.26 7.28
N THR A 269 15.40 -13.60 8.41
CA THR A 269 15.94 -14.55 9.41
C THR A 269 16.32 -15.91 8.81
N ASN A 270 15.58 -16.39 7.80
CA ASN A 270 15.82 -17.67 7.14
C ASN A 270 16.53 -17.53 5.78
N LYS A 271 17.08 -16.35 5.48
CA LYS A 271 17.76 -16.04 4.21
C LYS A 271 19.24 -15.78 4.49
N PRO A 272 20.16 -16.38 3.70
CA PRO A 272 21.58 -16.07 3.84
C PRO A 272 21.86 -14.67 3.28
N LEU A 273 22.31 -13.75 4.13
CA LEU A 273 22.67 -12.38 3.74
C LEU A 273 24.18 -12.26 3.55
N ALA A 274 24.61 -11.53 2.53
CA ALA A 274 25.97 -11.12 2.35
C ALA A 274 26.34 -9.98 3.33
N SER A 275 27.63 -9.76 3.54
CA SER A 275 28.14 -8.74 4.50
C SER A 275 27.91 -7.29 4.07
N ASP A 276 27.57 -7.06 2.81
CA ASP A 276 27.27 -5.75 2.23
C ASP A 276 25.81 -5.31 2.44
N VAL A 277 24.94 -6.22 2.93
CA VAL A 277 23.54 -5.91 3.19
C VAL A 277 23.40 -5.19 4.53
N ASP A 278 23.06 -3.90 4.48
CA ASP A 278 22.78 -3.06 5.64
C ASP A 278 21.26 -2.85 5.80
N LEU A 279 20.64 -3.61 6.71
CA LEU A 279 19.19 -3.53 6.95
C LEU A 279 18.73 -2.16 7.49
N PRO A 280 19.45 -1.46 8.37
CA PRO A 280 19.15 -0.08 8.75
C PRO A 280 19.07 0.88 7.56
N THR A 281 20.05 0.84 6.66
CA THR A 281 20.04 1.65 5.43
C THR A 281 18.88 1.25 4.51
N LEU A 282 18.63 -0.05 4.35
CA LEU A 282 17.48 -0.54 3.56
C LEU A 282 16.15 -0.05 4.16
N ALA A 283 16.01 -0.03 5.48
CA ALA A 283 14.82 0.51 6.15
C ALA A 283 14.62 2.01 5.87
N GLN A 284 15.70 2.79 5.74
CA GLN A 284 15.61 4.19 5.32
C GLN A 284 15.18 4.32 3.84
N HIS A 285 15.60 3.41 2.98
CA HIS A 285 15.26 3.40 1.56
C HIS A 285 13.85 2.86 1.25
N THR A 286 13.15 2.36 2.27
CA THR A 286 11.81 1.77 2.13
C THR A 286 10.72 2.57 2.85
N ILE A 287 10.90 3.90 2.96
CA ILE A 287 9.93 4.81 3.58
C ILE A 287 8.56 4.67 2.90
N GLY A 288 7.52 4.55 3.72
CA GLY A 288 6.14 4.44 3.27
C GLY A 288 5.71 3.04 2.86
N LEU A 289 6.59 2.03 2.90
CA LEU A 289 6.21 0.66 2.66
C LEU A 289 5.55 0.03 3.89
N SER A 290 4.49 -0.72 3.64
CA SER A 290 3.81 -1.54 4.63
C SER A 290 4.59 -2.83 4.93
N GLY A 291 4.22 -3.54 6.01
CA GLY A 291 4.84 -4.82 6.36
C GLY A 291 4.74 -5.88 5.25
N ALA A 292 3.61 -5.95 4.56
CA ALA A 292 3.42 -6.88 3.44
C ALA A 292 4.29 -6.52 2.22
N GLU A 293 4.50 -5.23 1.95
CA GLU A 293 5.39 -4.79 0.87
C GLU A 293 6.85 -5.07 1.21
N LEU A 294 7.27 -4.93 2.47
CA LEU A 294 8.61 -5.29 2.94
C LEU A 294 8.86 -6.81 2.90
N GLU A 295 7.85 -7.63 3.25
CA GLU A 295 7.90 -9.09 3.06
C GLU A 295 8.10 -9.44 1.58
N ASN A 296 7.30 -8.83 0.69
CA ASN A 296 7.41 -9.04 -0.75
C ASN A 296 8.79 -8.61 -1.26
N LEU A 297 9.31 -7.47 -0.81
CA LEU A 297 10.65 -6.98 -1.15
C LEU A 297 11.73 -8.01 -0.79
N CYS A 298 11.71 -8.56 0.42
CA CYS A 298 12.64 -9.61 0.84
C CYS A 298 12.51 -10.90 0.00
N ASN A 299 11.30 -11.21 -0.47
CA ASN A 299 11.05 -12.36 -1.33
C ASN A 299 11.55 -12.11 -2.76
N GLU A 300 11.32 -10.91 -3.32
CA GLU A 300 11.80 -10.53 -4.64
C GLU A 300 13.33 -10.48 -4.71
N ALA A 301 13.99 -9.96 -3.67
CA ALA A 301 15.45 -10.02 -3.56
C ALA A 301 15.96 -11.48 -3.58
N ALA A 302 15.29 -12.39 -2.89
CA ALA A 302 15.65 -13.81 -2.89
C ALA A 302 15.41 -14.48 -4.26
N ILE A 303 14.34 -14.09 -4.96
CA ILE A 303 14.07 -14.58 -6.33
C ILE A 303 15.12 -14.05 -7.30
N HIS A 304 15.54 -12.78 -7.17
CA HIS A 304 16.59 -12.19 -7.99
C HIS A 304 17.92 -12.90 -7.76
N ALA A 305 18.35 -13.05 -6.51
CA ALA A 305 19.56 -13.78 -6.16
C ALA A 305 19.58 -15.19 -6.77
N ALA A 306 18.46 -15.91 -6.72
CA ALA A 306 18.35 -17.25 -7.31
C ALA A 306 18.44 -17.25 -8.85
N ARG A 307 18.02 -16.16 -9.53
CA ARG A 307 18.17 -16.02 -11.00
C ARG A 307 19.59 -15.73 -11.43
N GLU A 308 20.30 -14.96 -10.60
CA GLU A 308 21.72 -14.61 -10.82
C GLU A 308 22.68 -15.65 -10.28
N ASP A 309 22.19 -16.84 -9.89
CA ASP A 309 22.96 -17.93 -9.29
C ASP A 309 23.72 -17.52 -8.01
N HIS A 310 23.23 -16.49 -7.29
CA HIS A 310 23.78 -16.10 -5.99
C HIS A 310 23.35 -17.11 -4.90
N ILE A 311 24.27 -17.52 -4.05
CA ILE A 311 24.00 -18.39 -2.88
C ILE A 311 23.69 -17.60 -1.61
N VAL A 312 23.91 -16.29 -1.62
CA VAL A 312 23.59 -15.31 -0.57
C VAL A 312 22.93 -14.09 -1.20
N LEU A 313 22.07 -13.42 -0.45
CA LEU A 313 21.44 -12.18 -0.89
C LEU A 313 22.43 -11.02 -0.72
N THR A 314 22.67 -10.26 -1.77
CA THR A 314 23.55 -9.10 -1.81
C THR A 314 22.77 -7.79 -1.71
N ALA A 315 23.47 -6.69 -1.50
CA ALA A 315 22.87 -5.34 -1.55
C ALA A 315 22.22 -5.05 -2.92
N ASP A 316 22.84 -5.56 -4.02
CA ASP A 316 22.32 -5.40 -5.39
C ASP A 316 20.98 -6.13 -5.59
N ASP A 317 20.80 -7.32 -4.97
CA ASP A 317 19.53 -8.04 -5.03
C ASP A 317 18.40 -7.25 -4.35
N PHE A 318 18.69 -6.60 -3.22
CA PHE A 318 17.75 -5.71 -2.56
C PHE A 318 17.49 -4.42 -3.36
N ALA A 319 18.52 -3.83 -3.96
CA ALA A 319 18.36 -2.66 -4.83
C ALA A 319 17.45 -2.98 -6.02
N TYR A 320 17.63 -4.14 -6.66
CA TYR A 320 16.72 -4.63 -7.71
C TYR A 320 15.27 -4.79 -7.20
N ALA A 321 15.10 -5.35 -6.01
CA ALA A 321 13.77 -5.55 -5.42
C ALA A 321 13.06 -4.22 -5.10
N VAL A 322 13.81 -3.21 -4.63
CA VAL A 322 13.30 -1.84 -4.41
C VAL A 322 12.88 -1.20 -5.74
N ASP A 323 13.74 -1.28 -6.76
CA ASP A 323 13.42 -0.76 -8.10
C ASP A 323 12.14 -1.40 -8.67
N ARG A 324 12.03 -2.72 -8.54
CA ARG A 324 10.85 -3.47 -9.00
C ARG A 324 9.58 -3.08 -8.25
N GLN A 325 9.67 -2.79 -6.97
CA GLN A 325 8.53 -2.34 -6.16
C GLN A 325 8.04 -0.95 -6.60
N ILE A 326 8.97 -0.05 -6.92
CA ILE A 326 8.69 1.34 -7.30
C ILE A 326 8.23 1.43 -8.76
N ALA A 327 9.02 0.90 -9.69
CA ALA A 327 8.87 1.09 -11.14
C ALA A 327 8.24 -0.10 -11.86
N GLY A 328 8.12 -1.27 -11.22
CA GLY A 328 7.67 -2.51 -11.85
C GLY A 328 8.80 -3.26 -12.55
N LEU A 329 8.45 -4.23 -13.39
CA LEU A 329 9.44 -5.01 -14.14
C LEU A 329 10.11 -4.17 -15.22
N VAL A 330 11.40 -4.44 -15.44
CA VAL A 330 12.13 -3.87 -16.59
C VAL A 330 11.43 -4.28 -17.88
N SER A 331 11.14 -3.29 -18.72
CA SER A 331 10.47 -3.48 -19.98
C SER A 331 11.48 -3.49 -21.14
N HIS A 332 11.45 -4.54 -21.93
CA HIS A 332 12.30 -4.63 -23.13
C HIS A 332 11.71 -3.87 -24.34
N ARG A 333 10.88 -2.85 -24.10
CA ARG A 333 10.33 -2.01 -25.18
C ARG A 333 11.46 -1.20 -25.81
N THR A 334 11.52 -1.21 -27.13
CA THR A 334 12.39 -0.28 -27.86
C THR A 334 11.77 1.12 -27.79
N VAL A 335 12.42 2.03 -27.08
CA VAL A 335 12.02 3.45 -26.99
C VAL A 335 12.70 4.22 -28.10
N HIS A 336 11.96 5.13 -28.77
CA HIS A 336 12.53 5.99 -29.78
C HIS A 336 13.60 6.91 -29.14
N PRO A 337 14.76 7.17 -29.80
CA PRO A 337 15.83 7.99 -29.23
C PRO A 337 15.37 9.38 -28.78
N ASP A 338 14.46 10.03 -29.51
CA ASP A 338 13.92 11.33 -29.15
C ASP A 338 13.05 11.27 -27.89
N ASP A 339 12.29 10.18 -27.72
CA ASP A 339 11.48 9.97 -26.51
C ASP A 339 12.39 9.69 -25.32
N LEU A 340 13.44 8.86 -25.49
CA LEU A 340 14.41 8.59 -24.44
C LEU A 340 15.14 9.86 -24.01
N ARG A 341 15.50 10.72 -24.97
CA ARG A 341 16.10 12.02 -24.68
C ARG A 341 15.12 12.90 -23.87
N ARG A 342 13.87 12.95 -24.26
CA ARG A 342 12.84 13.71 -23.54
C ARG A 342 12.67 13.20 -22.11
N VAL A 343 12.63 11.87 -21.91
CA VAL A 343 12.57 11.23 -20.59
C VAL A 343 13.79 11.62 -19.74
N ALA A 344 14.99 11.59 -20.28
CA ALA A 344 16.20 11.96 -19.54
C ALA A 344 16.17 13.40 -19.02
N PHE A 345 15.70 14.34 -19.84
CA PHE A 345 15.53 15.73 -19.41
C PHE A 345 14.40 15.87 -18.38
N HIS A 346 13.32 15.11 -18.54
CA HIS A 346 12.19 15.07 -17.62
C HIS A 346 12.64 14.62 -16.22
N GLU A 347 13.29 13.46 -16.11
CA GLU A 347 13.79 12.94 -14.84
C GLU A 347 14.87 13.84 -14.21
N THR A 348 15.72 14.45 -15.05
CA THR A 348 16.70 15.44 -14.59
C THR A 348 16.01 16.69 -14.04
N GLY A 349 14.87 17.09 -14.60
CA GLY A 349 14.06 18.20 -14.10
C GLY A 349 13.51 17.94 -12.68
N HIS A 350 12.98 16.76 -12.43
CA HIS A 350 12.60 16.32 -11.10
C HIS A 350 13.80 16.31 -10.14
N SER A 351 14.95 15.85 -10.63
CA SER A 351 16.19 15.77 -9.85
C SER A 351 16.70 17.15 -9.43
N LEU A 352 16.73 18.15 -10.32
CA LEU A 352 17.18 19.49 -9.97
C LEU A 352 16.33 20.09 -8.85
N LEU A 353 15.00 20.07 -8.98
CA LEU A 353 14.12 20.66 -7.98
C LEU A 353 14.13 19.89 -6.65
N SER A 354 14.33 18.57 -6.71
CA SER A 354 14.55 17.77 -5.51
C SER A 354 15.90 18.06 -4.85
N TRP A 355 16.98 18.29 -5.64
CA TRP A 355 18.29 18.67 -5.13
C TRP A 355 18.28 20.04 -4.43
N LEU A 356 17.57 21.00 -5.00
CA LEU A 356 17.42 22.34 -4.42
C LEU A 356 16.64 22.35 -3.10
N ASN A 357 15.89 21.28 -2.79
CA ASN A 357 15.26 21.05 -1.51
C ASN A 357 16.24 20.36 -0.56
N ASP A 358 16.71 21.06 0.47
CA ASP A 358 17.67 20.54 1.43
C ASP A 358 17.13 19.43 2.36
N GLN A 359 15.83 19.18 2.34
CA GLN A 359 15.16 18.15 3.15
C GLN A 359 15.01 16.81 2.44
N VAL A 360 15.51 16.69 1.20
CA VAL A 360 15.36 15.52 0.35
C VAL A 360 16.73 15.04 -0.14
N ILE A 361 16.89 13.73 -0.25
CA ILE A 361 17.98 13.08 -1.00
C ILE A 361 17.40 12.42 -2.25
N ILE A 362 18.21 12.26 -3.29
CA ILE A 362 17.81 11.58 -4.51
C ILE A 362 18.52 10.24 -4.54
N HIS A 363 17.77 9.17 -4.28
CA HIS A 363 18.37 7.84 -4.23
C HIS A 363 18.97 7.45 -5.60
N LYS A 364 18.20 7.67 -6.67
CA LYS A 364 18.52 7.20 -8.02
C LYS A 364 17.72 7.95 -9.08
N ILE A 365 18.33 8.10 -10.27
CA ILE A 365 17.65 8.54 -11.49
C ILE A 365 17.90 7.45 -12.56
N SER A 366 16.87 7.02 -13.27
CA SER A 366 16.98 5.99 -14.30
C SER A 366 16.13 6.33 -15.53
N VAL A 367 16.67 6.02 -16.72
CA VAL A 367 15.93 6.04 -17.99
C VAL A 367 15.72 4.64 -18.56
N ILE A 368 16.01 3.61 -17.78
CA ILE A 368 15.68 2.23 -18.14
C ILE A 368 14.15 2.10 -18.11
N PRO A 369 13.54 1.67 -19.23
CA PRO A 369 12.08 1.52 -19.28
C PRO A 369 11.60 0.41 -18.35
N HIS A 370 10.54 0.70 -17.60
CA HIS A 370 9.82 -0.26 -16.75
C HIS A 370 8.36 -0.35 -17.20
N GLU A 371 7.60 -1.28 -16.63
CA GLU A 371 6.18 -1.47 -16.99
C GLU A 371 5.35 -0.21 -16.79
N ARG A 372 5.63 0.55 -15.71
CA ARG A 372 4.86 1.71 -15.27
C ARG A 372 5.42 3.05 -15.72
N ALA A 373 6.72 3.11 -16.08
CA ALA A 373 7.39 4.36 -16.43
C ALA A 373 8.52 4.12 -17.43
N LEU A 374 8.78 5.08 -18.32
CA LEU A 374 9.91 5.04 -19.23
C LEU A 374 11.22 5.51 -18.56
N GLY A 375 11.12 6.21 -17.45
CA GLY A 375 12.19 6.62 -16.56
C GLY A 375 11.60 6.89 -15.19
N TYR A 376 12.43 7.06 -14.18
CA TYR A 376 11.99 7.45 -12.84
C TYR A 376 13.11 8.07 -12.02
N MET A 377 12.74 8.94 -11.12
CA MET A 377 13.58 9.50 -10.07
C MET A 377 12.97 9.18 -8.70
N VAL A 378 13.80 8.75 -7.76
CA VAL A 378 13.35 8.37 -6.41
C VAL A 378 13.82 9.41 -5.40
N PRO A 379 12.94 10.37 -5.01
CA PRO A 379 13.24 11.29 -3.93
C PRO A 379 12.93 10.63 -2.59
N MET A 380 13.78 10.84 -1.61
CA MET A 380 13.61 10.37 -0.23
C MET A 380 13.75 11.53 0.74
N PRO A 381 12.86 11.69 1.73
CA PRO A 381 13.08 12.67 2.78
C PRO A 381 14.31 12.28 3.62
N LYS A 382 15.11 13.26 4.03
CA LYS A 382 16.27 13.03 4.93
C LYS A 382 15.83 12.54 6.31
N GLU A 383 14.66 12.98 6.74
CA GLU A 383 14.06 12.63 8.03
C GLU A 383 12.57 12.30 7.86
N GLU A 384 12.09 11.29 8.56
CA GLU A 384 10.66 11.01 8.65
C GLU A 384 10.00 12.04 9.57
N ARG A 385 9.01 12.76 9.04
CA ARG A 385 8.25 13.76 9.80
C ARG A 385 6.76 13.49 9.68
N TYR A 386 6.08 13.44 10.81
CA TYR A 386 4.61 13.31 10.87
C TYR A 386 3.88 14.64 10.60
N ILE A 387 4.56 15.75 10.86
CA ILE A 387 4.03 17.10 10.65
C ILE A 387 4.98 17.82 9.71
N VAL A 388 4.45 18.32 8.60
CA VAL A 388 5.20 19.06 7.59
C VAL A 388 4.62 20.46 7.40
N GLY A 389 5.48 21.44 7.21
CA GLY A 389 5.08 22.83 6.94
C GLY A 389 4.68 23.06 5.49
N VAL A 390 4.09 24.21 5.22
CA VAL A 390 3.63 24.61 3.89
C VAL A 390 4.79 24.67 2.88
N ASP A 391 5.96 25.13 3.28
CA ASP A 391 7.12 25.21 2.39
C ASP A 391 7.61 23.83 1.96
N PHE A 392 7.55 22.83 2.84
CA PHE A 392 7.88 21.45 2.46
C PHE A 392 6.94 20.90 1.40
N LEU A 393 5.63 21.13 1.54
CA LEU A 393 4.64 20.71 0.54
C LEU A 393 4.80 21.48 -0.77
N TRP A 394 5.12 22.77 -0.69
CA TRP A 394 5.43 23.59 -1.85
C TRP A 394 6.64 23.08 -2.63
N HIS A 395 7.75 22.82 -1.94
CA HIS A 395 8.95 22.26 -2.57
C HIS A 395 8.69 20.87 -3.19
N ARG A 396 7.84 20.07 -2.54
CA ARG A 396 7.40 18.79 -3.10
C ARG A 396 6.56 18.98 -4.37
N LEU A 397 5.68 19.98 -4.39
CA LEU A 397 4.89 20.32 -5.56
C LEU A 397 5.81 20.80 -6.71
N LEU A 398 6.78 21.67 -6.43
CA LEU A 398 7.78 22.09 -7.40
C LEU A 398 8.53 20.91 -8.00
N ALA A 399 8.97 19.97 -7.17
CA ALA A 399 9.65 18.77 -7.63
C ALA A 399 8.77 17.93 -8.58
N MET A 400 7.47 17.78 -8.29
CA MET A 400 6.51 17.09 -9.20
C MET A 400 6.34 17.82 -10.54
N LEU A 401 6.43 19.14 -10.57
CA LEU A 401 6.32 19.93 -11.80
C LEU A 401 7.64 19.99 -12.60
N GLY A 402 8.74 19.51 -12.00
CA GLY A 402 10.10 19.61 -12.55
C GLY A 402 10.28 18.97 -13.91
N GLY A 403 9.73 17.77 -14.11
CA GLY A 403 9.79 17.07 -15.38
C GLY A 403 9.13 17.84 -16.53
N ARG A 404 7.92 18.32 -16.28
CA ARG A 404 7.19 19.16 -17.24
C ARG A 404 7.90 20.49 -17.52
N ALA A 405 8.46 21.13 -16.49
CA ALA A 405 9.20 22.37 -16.64
C ALA A 405 10.47 22.17 -17.51
N ALA A 406 11.19 21.07 -17.31
CA ALA A 406 12.32 20.71 -18.16
C ALA A 406 11.90 20.50 -19.61
N GLU A 407 10.81 19.77 -19.87
CA GLU A 407 10.30 19.61 -21.24
C GLU A 407 9.97 20.96 -21.89
N LEU A 408 9.32 21.87 -21.19
CA LEU A 408 8.98 23.18 -21.72
C LEU A 408 10.23 24.03 -22.04
N VAL A 409 11.21 24.04 -21.15
CA VAL A 409 12.43 24.85 -21.30
C VAL A 409 13.37 24.32 -22.40
N PHE A 410 13.50 22.99 -22.52
CA PHE A 410 14.44 22.39 -23.45
C PHE A 410 13.85 22.03 -24.82
N PHE A 411 12.56 21.67 -24.87
CA PHE A 411 11.89 21.25 -26.11
C PHE A 411 10.78 22.19 -26.57
N GLY A 412 10.42 23.20 -25.78
CA GLY A 412 9.35 24.17 -26.10
C GLY A 412 7.93 23.59 -26.05
N SER A 413 7.77 22.34 -25.66
CA SER A 413 6.47 21.65 -25.57
C SER A 413 6.48 20.56 -24.52
N SER A 414 5.36 20.36 -23.83
CA SER A 414 5.16 19.22 -22.91
C SER A 414 4.68 17.96 -23.65
N SER A 415 4.94 16.80 -23.04
CA SER A 415 4.48 15.50 -23.54
C SER A 415 3.41 14.88 -22.64
N THR A 416 2.89 13.74 -23.05
CA THR A 416 1.98 12.91 -22.24
C THR A 416 2.68 12.23 -21.06
N GLY A 417 4.02 12.19 -21.05
CA GLY A 417 4.80 11.58 -19.98
C GLY A 417 4.59 12.21 -18.60
N ALA A 418 4.27 13.51 -18.58
CA ALA A 418 4.02 14.28 -17.35
C ALA A 418 2.60 14.12 -16.77
N ALA A 419 1.78 13.19 -17.26
CA ALA A 419 0.38 13.08 -16.83
C ALA A 419 0.24 12.69 -15.35
N ASP A 420 0.96 11.67 -14.90
CA ASP A 420 0.93 11.19 -13.52
C ASP A 420 1.46 12.25 -12.51
N ASP A 421 2.51 12.96 -12.88
CA ASP A 421 3.06 14.06 -12.07
C ASP A 421 2.08 15.21 -11.93
N PHE A 422 1.37 15.52 -13.00
CA PHE A 422 0.35 16.57 -13.00
C PHE A 422 -0.84 16.18 -12.12
N ASP A 423 -1.29 14.93 -12.18
CA ASP A 423 -2.35 14.41 -11.32
C ASP A 423 -1.95 14.46 -9.84
N LYS A 424 -0.73 14.04 -9.51
CA LYS A 424 -0.17 14.09 -8.15
C LYS A 424 -0.01 15.54 -7.65
N ALA A 425 0.50 16.44 -8.48
CA ALA A 425 0.64 17.85 -8.13
C ALA A 425 -0.72 18.52 -7.91
N THR A 426 -1.73 18.19 -8.73
CA THR A 426 -3.10 18.67 -8.57
C THR A 426 -3.74 18.18 -7.27
N ALA A 427 -3.56 16.90 -6.94
CA ALA A 427 -4.05 16.31 -5.70
C ALA A 427 -3.39 16.97 -4.48
N LEU A 428 -2.06 17.21 -4.53
CA LEU A 428 -1.34 17.89 -3.46
C LEU A 428 -1.80 19.34 -3.28
N ALA A 429 -1.95 20.11 -4.36
CA ALA A 429 -2.47 21.49 -4.31
C ALA A 429 -3.89 21.53 -3.73
N LYS A 430 -4.74 20.57 -4.10
CA LYS A 430 -6.07 20.40 -3.52
C LYS A 430 -6.01 20.14 -2.02
N ASP A 431 -5.14 19.24 -1.55
CA ASP A 431 -4.98 18.96 -0.12
C ASP A 431 -4.45 20.16 0.65
N MET A 432 -3.50 20.93 0.09
CA MET A 432 -3.00 22.16 0.70
C MET A 432 -4.13 23.18 0.96
N ILE A 433 -5.08 23.28 0.03
CA ILE A 433 -6.23 24.20 0.14
C ILE A 433 -7.29 23.61 1.09
N HIS A 434 -7.78 22.42 0.78
CA HIS A 434 -8.98 21.86 1.39
C HIS A 434 -8.76 21.22 2.75
N ARG A 435 -7.70 20.43 2.84
CA ARG A 435 -7.48 19.60 4.01
C ARG A 435 -6.65 20.31 5.06
N TYR A 436 -5.66 21.08 4.61
CA TYR A 436 -4.70 21.70 5.51
C TYR A 436 -4.95 23.21 5.71
N GLY A 437 -5.75 23.85 4.86
CA GLY A 437 -6.03 25.29 4.95
C GLY A 437 -4.75 26.14 4.86
N MET A 438 -3.76 25.69 4.08
CA MET A 438 -2.43 26.29 3.99
C MET A 438 -2.34 27.38 2.91
N THR A 439 -3.42 28.11 2.66
CA THR A 439 -3.47 29.16 1.63
C THR A 439 -4.26 30.37 2.13
N SER A 440 -4.10 31.53 1.47
CA SER A 440 -4.83 32.76 1.77
C SER A 440 -6.35 32.70 1.49
N TRP A 441 -6.83 31.59 0.92
CA TRP A 441 -8.25 31.40 0.57
C TRP A 441 -9.18 31.17 1.76
N GLY A 442 -8.63 31.08 2.97
CA GLY A 442 -9.38 31.02 4.21
C GLY A 442 -9.33 29.67 4.92
N LEU A 443 -9.76 29.67 6.19
CA LEU A 443 -9.76 28.52 7.10
C LEU A 443 -11.05 27.68 7.04
N ALA A 444 -11.90 27.89 6.02
CA ALA A 444 -13.13 27.13 5.90
C ALA A 444 -12.83 25.70 5.39
N ALA A 445 -13.27 24.68 6.12
CA ALA A 445 -13.32 23.31 5.62
C ALA A 445 -14.27 23.27 4.41
N VAL A 446 -13.73 23.08 3.22
CA VAL A 446 -14.33 23.42 1.94
C VAL A 446 -15.20 22.28 1.38
N ASP A 447 -15.54 21.26 2.18
CA ASP A 447 -16.46 20.18 1.78
C ASP A 447 -17.84 20.66 1.27
N ARG A 448 -18.12 21.95 1.40
CA ARG A 448 -19.40 22.56 1.01
C ARG A 448 -19.34 23.55 -0.17
N LEU A 449 -18.16 23.79 -0.73
CA LEU A 449 -18.03 24.65 -1.91
C LEU A 449 -18.13 23.82 -3.19
N SER A 450 -18.78 24.36 -4.21
CA SER A 450 -18.88 23.69 -5.51
C SER A 450 -17.49 23.47 -6.12
N THR A 451 -17.32 22.38 -6.86
CA THR A 451 -16.06 22.03 -7.54
C THR A 451 -15.57 23.16 -8.46
N GLU A 452 -16.48 23.96 -9.01
CA GLU A 452 -16.18 25.13 -9.85
C GLU A 452 -15.48 26.26 -9.09
N SER A 453 -15.81 26.49 -7.82
CA SER A 453 -15.21 27.57 -7.00
C SER A 453 -13.75 27.31 -6.64
N LEU A 454 -13.26 26.08 -6.84
CA LEU A 454 -11.93 25.63 -6.41
C LEU A 454 -10.94 25.48 -7.56
N HIS A 455 -11.44 25.48 -8.79
CA HIS A 455 -10.60 25.37 -9.97
C HIS A 455 -9.57 26.51 -10.03
N ASP A 456 -9.99 27.74 -9.78
CA ASP A 456 -9.11 28.92 -9.83
C ASP A 456 -7.97 28.90 -8.82
N PRO A 457 -8.19 28.60 -7.52
CA PRO A 457 -7.11 28.49 -6.54
C PRO A 457 -6.09 27.41 -6.86
N ILE A 458 -6.54 26.21 -7.25
CA ILE A 458 -5.67 25.09 -7.60
C ILE A 458 -4.82 25.46 -8.81
N SER A 459 -5.45 26.01 -9.88
CA SER A 459 -4.74 26.44 -11.08
C SER A 459 -3.69 27.50 -10.76
N LYS A 460 -3.99 28.47 -9.90
CA LYS A 460 -3.03 29.52 -9.51
C LYS A 460 -1.79 28.94 -8.81
N ILE A 461 -1.97 27.99 -7.88
CA ILE A 461 -0.84 27.34 -7.22
C ILE A 461 0.02 26.58 -8.24
N LEU A 462 -0.62 25.84 -9.14
CA LEU A 462 0.08 25.07 -10.17
C LEU A 462 0.80 25.99 -11.17
N ASP A 463 0.18 27.09 -11.60
CA ASP A 463 0.77 28.08 -12.52
C ASP A 463 1.97 28.79 -11.88
N GLN A 464 1.85 29.19 -10.61
CA GLN A 464 2.96 29.76 -9.85
C GLN A 464 4.10 28.76 -9.69
N GLY A 465 3.78 27.50 -9.35
CA GLY A 465 4.76 26.43 -9.25
C GLY A 465 5.47 26.17 -10.56
N MET A 466 4.74 26.14 -11.67
CA MET A 466 5.31 25.97 -13.00
C MET A 466 6.23 27.13 -13.39
N ALA A 467 5.84 28.37 -13.10
CA ALA A 467 6.67 29.53 -13.36
C ALA A 467 8.00 29.46 -12.60
N VAL A 468 7.96 29.14 -11.29
CA VAL A 468 9.16 28.93 -10.47
C VAL A 468 10.00 27.78 -11.00
N ALA A 469 9.39 26.64 -11.33
CA ALA A 469 10.11 25.48 -11.87
C ALA A 469 10.83 25.81 -13.18
N CYS A 470 10.18 26.50 -14.12
CA CYS A 470 10.79 26.95 -15.37
C CYS A 470 11.92 27.97 -15.15
N GLU A 471 11.78 28.89 -14.16
CA GLU A 471 12.87 29.81 -13.80
C GLU A 471 14.13 29.06 -13.37
N TRP A 472 13.99 28.06 -12.46
CA TRP A 472 15.13 27.27 -11.99
C TRP A 472 15.74 26.41 -13.09
N MET A 473 14.92 25.81 -13.97
CA MET A 473 15.40 25.09 -15.16
C MET A 473 16.19 26.00 -16.11
N THR A 474 15.76 27.23 -16.26
CA THR A 474 16.44 28.21 -17.12
C THR A 474 17.74 28.68 -16.49
N ARG A 475 17.76 28.91 -15.17
CA ARG A 475 18.91 29.36 -14.40
C ARG A 475 20.06 28.36 -14.45
N TYR A 476 19.76 27.07 -14.31
CA TYR A 476 20.74 25.97 -14.31
C TYR A 476 20.69 25.14 -15.60
N ARG A 477 20.42 25.82 -16.73
CA ARG A 477 20.23 25.16 -18.03
C ARG A 477 21.40 24.27 -18.44
N ALA A 478 22.64 24.75 -18.27
CA ALA A 478 23.85 24.02 -18.67
C ALA A 478 24.09 22.78 -17.81
N GLU A 479 23.83 22.88 -16.52
CA GLU A 479 23.98 21.78 -15.56
C GLU A 479 22.91 20.71 -15.79
N VAL A 480 21.66 21.11 -16.05
CA VAL A 480 20.56 20.19 -16.40
C VAL A 480 20.90 19.43 -17.68
N GLU A 481 21.39 20.13 -18.72
CA GLU A 481 21.80 19.50 -19.98
C GLU A 481 22.94 18.50 -19.75
N HIS A 482 23.94 18.87 -18.96
CA HIS A 482 25.06 17.98 -18.62
C HIS A 482 24.60 16.71 -17.90
N VAL A 483 23.72 16.82 -16.91
CA VAL A 483 23.19 15.68 -16.15
C VAL A 483 22.29 14.80 -17.03
N ALA A 484 21.42 15.39 -17.84
CA ALA A 484 20.55 14.65 -18.77
C ALA A 484 21.35 13.87 -19.81
N GLU A 485 22.43 14.48 -20.38
CA GLU A 485 23.32 13.79 -21.32
C GLU A 485 24.15 12.69 -20.64
N THR A 486 24.51 12.87 -19.36
CA THR A 486 25.18 11.83 -18.58
C THR A 486 24.24 10.67 -18.32
N LEU A 487 22.98 10.96 -17.96
CA LEU A 487 21.93 9.97 -17.75
C LEU A 487 21.66 9.16 -19.03
N LEU A 488 21.63 9.80 -20.19
CA LEU A 488 21.48 9.09 -21.48
C LEU A 488 22.63 8.13 -21.78
N ARG A 489 23.85 8.42 -21.31
CA ARG A 489 25.02 7.56 -21.53
C ARG A 489 25.10 6.42 -20.53
N GLN A 490 24.75 6.67 -19.27
CA GLN A 490 24.89 5.70 -18.18
C GLN A 490 23.61 4.92 -17.91
N GLU A 491 22.46 5.41 -18.43
CA GLU A 491 21.11 4.90 -18.19
C GLU A 491 20.63 5.01 -16.73
N VAL A 492 21.56 5.01 -15.77
CA VAL A 492 21.30 5.12 -14.33
C VAL A 492 22.35 6.02 -13.68
N ILE A 493 21.94 6.91 -12.79
CA ILE A 493 22.79 7.73 -11.95
C ILE A 493 22.40 7.52 -10.49
N THR A 494 23.37 7.14 -9.66
CA THR A 494 23.19 6.85 -8.24
C THR A 494 23.46 8.07 -7.35
N TRP A 495 23.09 8.03 -6.08
CA TRP A 495 23.26 9.16 -5.16
C TRP A 495 24.68 9.74 -5.09
N PRO A 496 25.79 8.97 -5.00
CA PRO A 496 27.13 9.54 -4.99
C PRO A 496 27.49 10.31 -6.28
N GLU A 497 27.00 9.83 -7.42
CA GLU A 497 27.20 10.49 -8.71
C GLU A 497 26.36 11.76 -8.81
N ILE A 498 25.11 11.72 -8.32
CA ILE A 498 24.20 12.88 -8.24
C ILE A 498 24.84 13.99 -7.41
N GLN A 499 25.43 13.66 -6.25
CA GLN A 499 26.12 14.62 -5.40
C GLN A 499 27.29 15.29 -6.14
N THR A 500 28.00 14.55 -6.97
CA THR A 500 29.11 15.08 -7.76
C THR A 500 28.61 15.97 -8.90
N LEU A 501 27.58 15.55 -9.60
CA LEU A 501 27.00 16.27 -10.74
C LEU A 501 26.35 17.60 -10.33
N TRP A 502 25.67 17.64 -9.17
CA TRP A 502 25.03 18.84 -8.64
C TRP A 502 25.91 19.62 -7.65
N ALA A 503 27.20 19.23 -7.43
CA ALA A 503 28.07 19.82 -6.41
C ALA A 503 28.20 21.35 -6.47
N ASN A 504 28.11 21.93 -7.67
CA ASN A 504 28.21 23.37 -7.88
C ASN A 504 26.90 24.13 -7.60
N ILE A 505 25.81 23.43 -7.34
CA ILE A 505 24.49 24.02 -7.07
C ILE A 505 24.21 23.88 -5.57
N PRO A 506 24.15 24.99 -4.81
CA PRO A 506 23.83 24.94 -3.40
C PRO A 506 22.40 24.44 -3.15
N GLN A 507 22.23 23.63 -2.11
CA GLN A 507 20.91 23.18 -1.63
C GLN A 507 20.20 24.32 -0.84
N GLY A 508 18.89 24.15 -0.57
CA GLY A 508 18.12 25.07 0.24
C GLY A 508 17.78 26.42 -0.43
N GLN A 509 17.79 26.45 -1.77
CA GLN A 509 17.53 27.68 -2.53
C GLN A 509 16.09 27.84 -3.02
N LEU A 510 15.23 26.83 -2.91
CA LEU A 510 13.85 26.97 -3.34
C LEU A 510 13.13 28.07 -2.55
N PRO A 511 12.33 28.90 -3.22
CA PRO A 511 11.58 29.96 -2.55
C PRO A 511 10.52 29.38 -1.63
N ALA A 512 10.26 30.08 -0.52
CA ALA A 512 9.10 29.80 0.33
C ALA A 512 7.80 29.89 -0.47
N PHE A 513 6.76 29.26 0.06
CA PHE A 513 5.44 29.31 -0.56
C PHE A 513 4.96 30.78 -0.72
N PRO A 514 4.59 31.22 -1.92
CA PRO A 514 4.31 32.65 -2.18
C PRO A 514 3.17 33.21 -1.31
N ASP A 515 2.21 32.38 -0.98
CA ASP A 515 1.02 32.76 -0.21
C ASP A 515 1.23 32.70 1.31
N ALA A 516 2.37 32.17 1.79
CA ALA A 516 2.67 32.07 3.23
C ALA A 516 2.68 33.44 3.93
N ASN A 517 2.97 34.52 3.20
CA ASN A 517 2.94 35.89 3.70
C ASN A 517 1.54 36.54 3.72
N ALA A 518 0.53 35.90 3.12
CA ALA A 518 -0.83 36.43 3.07
C ALA A 518 -1.66 36.12 4.34
N TRP A 519 -1.10 35.42 5.33
CA TRP A 519 -1.72 35.19 6.64
C TRP A 519 -1.74 36.49 7.45
N THR A 520 -2.66 37.38 7.09
CA THR A 520 -2.79 38.70 7.74
C THR A 520 -3.36 38.65 9.16
N TYR A 521 -3.78 37.47 9.64
CA TYR A 521 -4.41 37.30 10.94
C TYR A 521 -3.45 37.33 12.12
N TYR A 522 -2.19 36.99 11.91
CA TYR A 522 -1.15 37.04 12.95
C TYR A 522 0.20 37.46 12.35
N ARG A 523 0.58 38.70 12.57
CA ARG A 523 1.99 39.13 12.45
C ARG A 523 2.56 39.19 13.87
N PRO A 524 3.48 38.29 14.26
CA PRO A 524 4.24 38.52 15.49
C PRO A 524 4.95 39.89 15.36
N ALA A 525 4.91 40.67 16.41
CA ALA A 525 5.68 41.92 16.46
C ALA A 525 7.15 41.57 16.16
N ALA A 526 7.84 42.41 15.40
CA ALA A 526 9.20 42.16 14.85
C ALA A 526 10.32 41.95 15.91
N SER A 527 9.97 41.79 17.19
CA SER A 527 10.89 41.61 18.34
C SER A 527 10.87 40.22 18.98
N GLU A 528 10.02 39.29 18.51
CA GLU A 528 10.00 37.93 19.09
C GLU A 528 10.62 36.92 18.12
N GLN A 529 11.94 36.86 18.08
CA GLN A 529 12.62 35.65 17.62
C GLN A 529 12.28 34.51 18.58
N PRO A 530 11.79 33.35 18.10
CA PRO A 530 11.56 32.22 18.97
C PRO A 530 12.90 31.83 19.62
N ALA A 531 12.88 31.73 20.92
CA ALA A 531 14.00 31.15 21.65
C ALA A 531 14.25 29.74 21.10
N SER A 532 15.49 29.48 20.73
CA SER A 532 15.97 28.17 20.33
C SER A 532 15.65 27.15 21.42
N PHE A 533 14.78 26.17 21.12
CA PHE A 533 14.60 24.96 21.90
C PHE A 533 15.58 23.90 21.42
#